data_0bace1384a64024f1c92688c4490fe72
#
_entry.id   0bace1384a64024f1c92688c4490fe72
#
_cell.length_a   1.000
_cell.length_b   1.000
_cell.length_c   1.000
_cell.angle_alpha   90.00
_cell.angle_beta   90.00
_cell.angle_gamma   90.00
#
_symmetry.space_group_name_H-M   'P 1'
#
loop_
_entity.id
_entity.type
_entity.pdbx_description
1 polymer ?
#
loop_
_entity_poly.entity_id
_entity_poly.type
_entity_poly.pdbx_seq_one_letter_code
_entity_poly.pdbx_strand_id
1 'polypeptide(L)'
;MTLIKKKLPLRIGVGIVLLNTENKIFVGKRIDNPKNFWQMPQGGVGHNEDYYKAALRELEEETNVKSVKLIKEINDWYTYELPAYLLGKVWKGKYRGQKQKWFVMRFLGKENEIKLNTKHAEFLEWKWIKPNKLTSVVVKFKLNVYEQISKKIEEILN
;
A
#
# COMPACT_ATOMS: atom_id res chain seq x y z
N MET A 1 -4.46 6.18 26.71
CA MET A 1 -4.33 5.70 25.32
C MET A 1 -5.63 5.73 24.56
N THR A 2 -6.68 5.10 25.08
CA THR A 2 -7.97 5.02 24.38
C THR A 2 -8.59 6.38 24.05
N LEU A 3 -8.49 7.37 24.99
CA LEU A 3 -9.04 8.71 24.76
C LEU A 3 -8.28 9.46 23.66
N ILE A 4 -6.94 9.36 23.66
CA ILE A 4 -6.09 9.98 22.63
C ILE A 4 -6.39 9.36 21.28
N LYS A 5 -6.45 8.02 21.22
CA LYS A 5 -6.74 7.26 20.01
C LYS A 5 -8.08 7.66 19.41
N LYS A 6 -9.13 7.80 20.23
CA LYS A 6 -10.47 8.18 19.76
C LYS A 6 -10.54 9.61 19.22
N LYS A 7 -9.66 10.51 19.69
CA LYS A 7 -9.66 11.92 19.27
C LYS A 7 -8.91 12.13 17.95
N LEU A 8 -8.02 11.23 17.57
CA LEU A 8 -7.22 11.39 16.36
C LEU A 8 -8.01 10.95 15.12
N PRO A 9 -7.91 11.71 14.03
CA PRO A 9 -8.56 11.31 12.78
C PRO A 9 -7.81 10.15 12.09
N LEU A 10 -8.44 9.61 11.05
CA LEU A 10 -7.79 8.68 10.12
C LEU A 10 -7.15 9.48 8.99
N ARG A 11 -5.93 9.09 8.61
CA ARG A 11 -5.25 9.67 7.45
C ARG A 11 -5.88 9.10 6.19
N ILE A 12 -6.23 9.97 5.24
CA ILE A 12 -6.72 9.51 3.94
C ILE A 12 -5.54 9.08 3.09
N GLY A 13 -5.61 7.87 2.56
CA GLY A 13 -4.54 7.31 1.76
C GLY A 13 -5.02 6.48 0.60
N VAL A 14 -4.07 6.00 -0.17
CA VAL A 14 -4.27 5.10 -1.31
C VAL A 14 -3.36 3.90 -1.19
N GLY A 15 -3.76 2.80 -1.82
CA GLY A 15 -2.93 1.62 -1.94
C GLY A 15 -2.98 1.10 -3.37
N ILE A 16 -1.93 0.41 -3.78
CA ILE A 16 -1.79 -0.07 -5.14
C ILE A 16 -1.51 -1.58 -5.14
N VAL A 17 -2.37 -2.33 -5.84
CA VAL A 17 -2.10 -3.71 -6.19
C VAL A 17 -1.50 -3.69 -7.59
N LEU A 18 -0.18 -3.82 -7.68
CA LEU A 18 0.52 -3.83 -8.96
C LEU A 18 0.75 -5.28 -9.38
N LEU A 19 0.13 -5.67 -10.50
CA LEU A 19 0.21 -7.02 -11.04
C LEU A 19 1.14 -7.08 -12.24
N ASN A 20 1.99 -8.11 -12.29
CA ASN A 20 2.78 -8.37 -13.50
C ASN A 20 1.98 -9.24 -14.51
N THR A 21 2.60 -9.65 -15.60
CA THR A 21 1.94 -10.42 -16.65
C THR A 21 1.49 -11.81 -16.18
N GLU A 22 2.05 -12.32 -15.09
CA GLU A 22 1.69 -13.61 -14.50
C GLU A 22 0.71 -13.46 -13.33
N ASN A 23 0.13 -12.27 -13.15
CA ASN A 23 -0.78 -11.94 -12.05
C ASN A 23 -0.14 -12.07 -10.67
N LYS A 24 1.17 -11.92 -10.58
CA LYS A 24 1.86 -11.81 -9.29
C LYS A 24 1.85 -10.37 -8.84
N ILE A 25 1.89 -10.17 -7.53
CA ILE A 25 1.73 -8.87 -6.88
C ILE A 25 3.08 -8.34 -6.43
N PHE A 26 3.33 -7.06 -6.71
CA PHE A 26 4.50 -6.35 -6.20
C PHE A 26 4.37 -6.15 -4.69
N VAL A 27 5.40 -6.54 -3.94
CA VAL A 27 5.53 -6.20 -2.53
C VAL A 27 6.95 -5.71 -2.24
N GLY A 28 7.05 -4.76 -1.31
CA GLY A 28 8.32 -4.21 -0.87
C GLY A 28 8.50 -4.40 0.62
N LYS A 29 9.76 -4.52 1.04
CA LYS A 29 10.14 -4.57 2.44
C LYS A 29 10.53 -3.17 2.88
N ARG A 30 9.89 -2.63 3.91
CA ARG A 30 10.12 -1.27 4.37
C ARG A 30 11.53 -1.09 4.96
N ILE A 31 12.12 0.09 4.69
CA ILE A 31 13.43 0.47 5.24
C ILE A 31 13.34 0.60 6.77
N ASP A 32 12.25 1.19 7.29
CA ASP A 32 12.07 1.46 8.72
C ASP A 32 11.58 0.26 9.53
N ASN A 33 11.24 -0.83 8.88
CA ASN A 33 10.83 -2.07 9.55
C ASN A 33 11.33 -3.27 8.74
N PRO A 34 12.66 -3.53 8.78
CA PRO A 34 13.28 -4.56 7.95
C PRO A 34 13.06 -5.99 8.44
N LYS A 35 12.26 -6.20 9.48
CA LYS A 35 11.81 -7.54 9.85
C LYS A 35 11.10 -8.13 8.63
N ASN A 36 10.97 -9.43 8.59
CA ASN A 36 10.53 -10.15 7.39
C ASN A 36 9.07 -9.88 7.01
N PHE A 37 8.66 -8.60 6.98
CA PHE A 37 7.34 -8.18 6.55
C PHE A 37 7.40 -7.44 5.21
N TRP A 38 6.41 -7.72 4.38
CA TRP A 38 6.32 -7.16 3.04
C TRP A 38 4.96 -6.48 2.86
N GLN A 39 4.94 -5.41 2.09
CA GLN A 39 3.70 -4.70 1.85
C GLN A 39 3.57 -4.21 0.41
N MET A 40 2.35 -4.00 -0.02
CA MET A 40 2.06 -3.34 -1.28
C MET A 40 2.34 -1.83 -1.15
N PRO A 41 2.63 -1.12 -2.26
CA PRO A 41 2.81 0.33 -2.21
C PRO A 41 1.56 1.03 -1.67
N GLN A 42 1.77 2.05 -0.86
CA GLN A 42 0.71 2.86 -0.30
C GLN A 42 1.25 4.22 0.12
N GLY A 43 0.38 5.21 0.22
CA GLY A 43 0.78 6.52 0.68
C GLY A 43 -0.39 7.45 0.93
N GLY A 44 -0.11 8.68 1.30
CA GLY A 44 -1.13 9.67 1.61
C GLY A 44 -1.65 10.40 0.37
N VAL A 45 -2.82 11.00 0.52
CA VAL A 45 -3.43 11.82 -0.52
C VAL A 45 -3.22 13.29 -0.14
N GLY A 46 -2.76 14.09 -1.10
CA GLY A 46 -2.57 15.52 -0.89
C GLY A 46 -3.90 16.27 -0.86
N HIS A 47 -3.85 17.53 -0.40
CA HIS A 47 -5.03 18.38 -0.37
C HIS A 47 -5.59 18.57 -1.79
N ASN A 48 -6.88 18.25 -1.97
CA ASN A 48 -7.58 18.31 -3.26
C ASN A 48 -6.96 17.44 -4.37
N GLU A 49 -6.14 16.47 -4.01
CA GLU A 49 -5.56 15.54 -4.97
C GLU A 49 -6.58 14.44 -5.33
N ASP A 50 -6.71 14.12 -6.62
CA ASP A 50 -7.49 12.99 -7.09
C ASP A 50 -6.86 11.69 -6.57
N TYR A 51 -7.69 10.75 -6.11
CA TYR A 51 -7.19 9.50 -5.51
C TYR A 51 -6.36 8.65 -6.47
N TYR A 52 -6.79 8.53 -7.72
CA TYR A 52 -6.02 7.76 -8.71
C TYR A 52 -4.68 8.43 -9.01
N LYS A 53 -4.66 9.76 -9.13
CA LYS A 53 -3.42 10.51 -9.33
C LYS A 53 -2.49 10.35 -8.13
N ALA A 54 -3.04 10.34 -6.91
CA ALA A 54 -2.26 10.08 -5.70
C ALA A 54 -1.64 8.68 -5.75
N ALA A 55 -2.40 7.69 -6.19
CA ALA A 55 -1.90 6.31 -6.32
C ALA A 55 -0.75 6.23 -7.32
N LEU A 56 -0.89 6.88 -8.49
CA LEU A 56 0.18 6.93 -9.49
C LEU A 56 1.43 7.61 -8.94
N ARG A 57 1.25 8.73 -8.24
CA ARG A 57 2.35 9.49 -7.64
C ARG A 57 3.08 8.66 -6.58
N GLU A 58 2.34 8.03 -5.67
CA GLU A 58 2.93 7.21 -4.61
C GLU A 58 3.68 6.01 -5.19
N LEU A 59 3.11 5.37 -6.20
CA LEU A 59 3.77 4.25 -6.86
C LEU A 59 5.11 4.69 -7.47
N GLU A 60 5.12 5.81 -8.15
CA GLU A 60 6.35 6.36 -8.75
C GLU A 60 7.37 6.76 -7.67
N GLU A 61 6.91 7.42 -6.61
CA GLU A 61 7.80 7.84 -5.51
C GLU A 61 8.46 6.64 -4.83
N GLU A 62 7.74 5.54 -4.68
CA GLU A 62 8.26 4.37 -3.96
C GLU A 62 9.02 3.40 -4.85
N THR A 63 8.70 3.31 -6.15
CA THR A 63 9.22 2.25 -7.02
C THR A 63 9.78 2.74 -8.35
N ASN A 64 9.62 4.01 -8.67
CA ASN A 64 9.97 4.59 -9.99
C ASN A 64 9.08 4.10 -11.14
N VAL A 65 8.04 3.32 -10.85
CA VAL A 65 7.18 2.76 -11.89
C VAL A 65 6.17 3.78 -12.39
N LYS A 66 6.12 3.95 -13.72
CA LYS A 66 5.16 4.80 -14.44
C LYS A 66 4.36 4.02 -15.48
N SER A 67 4.88 2.90 -15.93
CA SER A 67 4.30 2.10 -17.03
C SER A 67 3.22 1.18 -16.49
N VAL A 68 2.02 1.74 -16.27
CA VAL A 68 0.90 0.99 -15.72
C VAL A 68 -0.40 1.27 -16.46
N LYS A 69 -1.33 0.33 -16.35
CA LYS A 69 -2.69 0.47 -16.84
C LYS A 69 -3.64 0.14 -15.69
N LEU A 70 -4.62 1.01 -15.44
CA LEU A 70 -5.63 0.74 -14.44
C LEU A 70 -6.50 -0.46 -14.85
N ILE A 71 -6.60 -1.46 -13.98
CA ILE A 71 -7.52 -2.59 -14.15
C ILE A 71 -8.83 -2.26 -13.47
N LYS A 72 -8.77 -1.83 -12.21
CA LYS A 72 -9.97 -1.53 -11.43
C LYS A 72 -9.68 -0.64 -10.24
N GLU A 73 -10.54 0.34 -10.00
CA GLU A 73 -10.61 1.04 -8.73
C GLU A 73 -11.55 0.22 -7.83
N ILE A 74 -11.08 -0.16 -6.65
CA ILE A 74 -11.92 -0.88 -5.70
C ILE A 74 -12.81 0.14 -5.00
N ASN A 75 -14.13 -0.06 -5.07
CA ASN A 75 -15.09 0.95 -4.60
C ASN A 75 -15.10 1.15 -3.09
N ASP A 76 -14.81 0.09 -2.33
CA ASP A 76 -14.83 0.14 -0.88
C ASP A 76 -13.62 0.89 -0.32
N TRP A 77 -13.80 1.45 0.87
CA TRP A 77 -12.71 2.02 1.66
C TRP A 77 -12.28 0.99 2.70
N TYR A 78 -10.98 0.92 2.96
CA TYR A 78 -10.43 -0.01 3.94
C TYR A 78 -9.65 0.76 4.99
N THR A 79 -9.82 0.36 6.24
CA THR A 79 -9.26 1.08 7.38
C THR A 79 -8.41 0.15 8.23
N TYR A 80 -7.24 0.63 8.65
CA TYR A 80 -6.50 0.01 9.72
C TYR A 80 -6.13 1.05 10.77
N GLU A 81 -5.99 0.62 12.02
CA GLU A 81 -5.55 1.49 13.10
C GLU A 81 -4.14 1.12 13.53
N LEU A 82 -3.40 2.13 13.97
CA LEU A 82 -2.03 1.93 14.45
C LEU A 82 -2.04 1.19 15.78
N PRO A 83 -1.10 0.25 15.99
CA PRO A 83 -0.91 -0.34 17.32
C PRO A 83 -0.35 0.72 18.28
N ALA A 84 -0.48 0.45 19.58
CA ALA A 84 -0.10 1.42 20.60
C ALA A 84 1.35 1.90 20.47
N TYR A 85 2.27 1.01 20.07
CA TYR A 85 3.70 1.37 19.98
C TYR A 85 4.04 2.31 18.82
N LEU A 86 3.12 2.49 17.86
CA LEU A 86 3.29 3.43 16.74
C LEU A 86 2.43 4.69 16.90
N LEU A 87 1.40 4.61 17.73
CA LEU A 87 0.49 5.73 17.95
C LEU A 87 1.26 6.91 18.57
N GLY A 88 1.11 8.09 17.96
CA GLY A 88 1.83 9.29 18.40
C GLY A 88 3.22 9.44 17.81
N LYS A 89 3.73 8.43 17.09
CA LYS A 89 5.11 8.44 16.56
C LYS A 89 5.17 8.62 15.05
N VAL A 90 4.34 7.87 14.28
CA VAL A 90 4.31 8.01 12.83
C VAL A 90 3.40 9.19 12.43
N TRP A 91 3.63 9.75 11.25
CA TRP A 91 2.88 10.91 10.70
C TRP A 91 2.82 12.07 11.69
N LYS A 92 3.90 12.30 12.43
CA LYS A 92 4.01 13.37 13.45
C LYS A 92 2.93 13.26 14.54
N GLY A 93 2.44 12.05 14.79
CA GLY A 93 1.43 11.80 15.82
C GLY A 93 0.03 12.31 15.50
N LYS A 94 -0.25 12.69 14.26
CA LYS A 94 -1.51 13.36 13.88
C LYS A 94 -2.69 12.42 13.66
N TYR A 95 -2.45 11.12 13.45
CA TYR A 95 -3.48 10.18 13.02
C TYR A 95 -3.46 8.90 13.85
N ARG A 96 -4.63 8.28 14.03
CA ARG A 96 -4.74 6.98 14.71
C ARG A 96 -4.62 5.79 13.77
N GLY A 97 -4.62 6.03 12.46
CA GLY A 97 -4.57 5.00 11.44
C GLY A 97 -4.82 5.59 10.08
N GLN A 98 -5.17 4.75 9.12
CA GLN A 98 -5.37 5.18 7.75
C GLN A 98 -6.68 4.62 7.19
N LYS A 99 -7.34 5.42 6.35
CA LYS A 99 -8.50 5.02 5.56
C LYS A 99 -8.08 5.09 4.10
N GLN A 100 -8.12 3.97 3.40
CA GLN A 100 -7.48 3.82 2.10
C GLN A 100 -8.43 3.45 0.98
N LYS A 101 -8.20 4.07 -0.18
CA LYS A 101 -8.79 3.70 -1.46
C LYS A 101 -7.75 2.89 -2.23
N TRP A 102 -8.13 1.73 -2.78
CA TRP A 102 -7.19 0.83 -3.45
C TRP A 102 -7.43 0.75 -4.95
N PHE A 103 -6.34 0.63 -5.70
CA PHE A 103 -6.34 0.56 -7.17
C PHE A 103 -5.56 -0.65 -7.62
N VAL A 104 -6.15 -1.44 -8.53
CA VAL A 104 -5.48 -2.58 -9.14
C VAL A 104 -4.96 -2.15 -10.50
N MET A 105 -3.67 -2.30 -10.71
CA MET A 105 -2.98 -1.86 -11.93
C MET A 105 -2.17 -2.98 -12.54
N ARG A 106 -2.07 -2.98 -13.86
CA ARG A 106 -1.19 -3.88 -14.61
C ARG A 106 0.13 -3.18 -14.88
N PHE A 107 1.24 -3.82 -14.52
CA PHE A 107 2.57 -3.34 -14.88
C PHE A 107 2.82 -3.65 -16.35
N LEU A 108 3.11 -2.62 -17.14
CA LEU A 108 3.37 -2.73 -18.58
C LEU A 108 4.84 -2.61 -18.93
N GLY A 109 5.68 -2.26 -17.96
CA GLY A 109 7.10 -2.03 -18.18
C GLY A 109 7.95 -3.29 -18.00
N LYS A 110 9.25 -3.08 -18.02
CA LYS A 110 10.24 -4.11 -17.73
C LYS A 110 10.72 -3.95 -16.28
N GLU A 111 11.22 -5.02 -15.69
CA GLU A 111 11.67 -4.98 -14.30
C GLU A 111 12.76 -3.95 -14.03
N ASN A 112 13.56 -3.60 -15.03
CA ASN A 112 14.60 -2.57 -14.87
C ASN A 112 14.04 -1.16 -14.66
N GLU A 113 12.75 -0.96 -14.86
CA GLU A 113 12.08 0.28 -14.51
C GLU A 113 11.94 0.43 -12.99
N ILE A 114 11.87 -0.69 -12.26
CA ILE A 114 11.67 -0.70 -10.80
C ILE A 114 12.99 -0.32 -10.13
N LYS A 115 12.96 0.82 -9.44
CA LYS A 115 14.12 1.36 -8.71
C LYS A 115 13.67 1.86 -7.36
N LEU A 116 14.27 1.34 -6.30
CA LEU A 116 13.88 1.66 -4.93
C LEU A 116 14.65 2.84 -4.35
N ASN A 117 15.77 3.24 -4.97
CA ASN A 117 16.59 4.36 -4.52
C ASN A 117 16.05 5.70 -5.02
N THR A 118 14.77 5.92 -4.81
CA THR A 118 14.09 7.16 -5.18
C THR A 118 14.32 8.22 -4.11
N LYS A 119 13.95 9.46 -4.42
CA LYS A 119 14.05 10.59 -3.47
C LYS A 119 13.24 10.33 -2.19
N HIS A 120 12.11 9.64 -2.30
CA HIS A 120 11.24 9.31 -1.17
C HIS A 120 11.25 7.80 -0.90
N ALA A 121 12.45 7.23 -0.81
CA ALA A 121 12.63 5.79 -0.67
C ALA A 121 11.90 5.23 0.56
N GLU A 122 11.09 4.19 0.35
CA GLU A 122 10.32 3.51 1.39
C GLU A 122 10.73 2.05 1.54
N PHE A 123 11.24 1.45 0.46
CA PHE A 123 11.54 0.02 0.40
C PHE A 123 13.01 -0.28 0.30
N LEU A 124 13.43 -1.33 1.02
CA LEU A 124 14.80 -1.86 0.99
C LEU A 124 14.97 -2.90 -0.12
N GLU A 125 13.94 -3.72 -0.33
CA GLU A 125 13.90 -4.81 -1.30
C GLU A 125 12.49 -4.93 -1.87
N TRP A 126 12.36 -5.60 -3.03
CA TRP A 126 11.05 -5.88 -3.63
C TRP A 126 11.03 -7.28 -4.22
N LYS A 127 9.84 -7.81 -4.41
CA LYS A 127 9.61 -9.08 -5.11
C LYS A 127 8.18 -9.19 -5.62
N TRP A 128 7.96 -10.12 -6.52
CA TRP A 128 6.64 -10.52 -6.95
C TRP A 128 6.19 -11.72 -6.12
N ILE A 129 4.96 -11.71 -5.64
CA ILE A 129 4.39 -12.84 -4.91
C ILE A 129 3.06 -13.27 -5.52
N LYS A 130 2.69 -14.53 -5.33
CA LYS A 130 1.39 -15.04 -5.73
C LYS A 130 0.30 -14.39 -4.86
N PRO A 131 -0.90 -14.09 -5.42
CA PRO A 131 -1.97 -13.47 -4.65
C PRO A 131 -2.32 -14.22 -3.35
N ASN A 132 -2.28 -15.56 -3.35
CA ASN A 132 -2.60 -16.36 -2.17
C ASN A 132 -1.55 -16.27 -1.06
N LYS A 133 -0.42 -15.61 -1.29
CA LYS A 133 0.63 -15.39 -0.27
C LYS A 133 0.53 -14.02 0.38
N LEU A 134 -0.32 -13.14 -0.14
CA LEU A 134 -0.39 -11.75 0.29
C LEU A 134 -0.61 -11.58 1.80
N THR A 135 -1.52 -12.35 2.37
CA THR A 135 -1.86 -12.26 3.79
C THR A 135 -0.81 -12.86 4.71
N SER A 136 0.08 -13.69 4.18
CA SER A 136 1.13 -14.34 4.99
C SER A 136 2.38 -13.48 5.17
N VAL A 137 2.53 -12.39 4.43
CA VAL A 137 3.76 -11.58 4.45
C VAL A 137 3.60 -10.22 5.11
N VAL A 138 2.38 -9.76 5.33
CA VAL A 138 2.10 -8.42 5.84
C VAL A 138 2.17 -8.34 7.37
N VAL A 139 2.48 -7.16 7.89
CA VAL A 139 2.49 -6.90 9.32
C VAL A 139 1.06 -7.05 9.89
N LYS A 140 0.98 -7.52 11.14
CA LYS A 140 -0.29 -7.93 11.76
C LYS A 140 -1.38 -6.85 11.76
N PHE A 141 -1.02 -5.60 12.03
CA PHE A 141 -2.05 -4.55 12.13
C PHE A 141 -2.65 -4.14 10.79
N LYS A 142 -2.07 -4.58 9.67
CA LYS A 142 -2.63 -4.38 8.32
C LYS A 142 -3.31 -5.64 7.77
N LEU A 143 -3.25 -6.74 8.49
CA LEU A 143 -3.74 -8.04 8.00
C LEU A 143 -5.19 -7.99 7.57
N ASN A 144 -6.07 -7.35 8.37
CA ASN A 144 -7.48 -7.27 8.05
C ASN A 144 -7.74 -6.60 6.69
N VAL A 145 -7.02 -5.52 6.40
CA VAL A 145 -7.11 -4.85 5.09
C VAL A 145 -6.65 -5.80 3.98
N TYR A 146 -5.51 -6.45 4.19
CA TYR A 146 -4.94 -7.36 3.18
C TYR A 146 -5.82 -8.57 2.92
N GLU A 147 -6.51 -9.08 3.94
CA GLU A 147 -7.49 -10.16 3.75
C GLU A 147 -8.65 -9.73 2.85
N GLN A 148 -9.16 -8.53 3.05
CA GLN A 148 -10.25 -7.99 2.24
C GLN A 148 -9.78 -7.70 0.79
N ILE A 149 -8.60 -7.11 0.63
CA ILE A 149 -8.02 -6.84 -0.70
C ILE A 149 -7.76 -8.16 -1.43
N SER A 150 -7.24 -9.16 -0.73
CA SER A 150 -6.98 -10.48 -1.33
C SER A 150 -8.23 -11.09 -1.95
N LYS A 151 -9.37 -10.98 -1.26
CA LYS A 151 -10.66 -11.45 -1.80
C LYS A 151 -11.07 -10.69 -3.05
N LYS A 152 -10.86 -9.37 -3.07
CA LYS A 152 -11.18 -8.55 -4.24
C LYS A 152 -10.28 -8.90 -5.42
N ILE A 153 -8.99 -9.14 -5.18
CA ILE A 153 -8.06 -9.56 -6.23
C ILE A 153 -8.52 -10.88 -6.84
N GLU A 154 -8.91 -11.84 -6.00
CA GLU A 154 -9.41 -13.13 -6.45
C GLU A 154 -10.63 -12.96 -7.37
N GLU A 155 -11.59 -12.11 -6.99
CA GLU A 155 -12.75 -11.81 -7.83
C GLU A 155 -12.36 -11.18 -9.16
N ILE A 156 -11.41 -10.24 -9.15
CA ILE A 156 -10.97 -9.52 -10.35
C ILE A 156 -10.24 -10.43 -11.33
N LEU A 157 -9.45 -11.37 -10.82
CA LEU A 157 -8.63 -12.27 -11.66
C LEU A 157 -9.39 -13.50 -12.16
N ASN A 158 -10.57 -13.79 -11.64
CA ASN A 158 -11.36 -14.95 -12.07
C ASN A 158 -12.43 -14.60 -13.13
#